data_2071f68c605c8980586667251715f825
#
_entry.id   2071f68c605c8980586667251715f825
#
_cell.length_a   1.000
_cell.length_b   1.000
_cell.length_c   1.000
_cell.angle_alpha   90.00
_cell.angle_beta   90.00
_cell.angle_gamma   90.00
#
_symmetry.space_group_name_H-M   'P 1'
#
loop_
_entity.id
_entity.type
_entity.pdbx_description
1 polymer ?
#
loop_
_entity_poly.entity_id
_entity_poly.type
_entity_poly.pdbx_seq_one_letter_code
_entity_poly.pdbx_strand_id
1 'polypeptide(L)'
;MAFRLPIKTGMAMGRTAGAASIRNFHAAIPTFVKAGDALPNKAVLVEDSPGNKVNLAEELKGKKGLIIGVPAAFSPGCSNSHVPSYIKHPELKDAGDVFLVSVNDAFVMKAWGESLGAGKAGIRVLGDPTAEFTKELDLDFDGSAIFGGPRGKRYALVIEDGKVKSAHVEPDNTGTNVSMADKVLG
;
A
#
# COMPACT_ATOMS: atom_id res chain seq x y z
N MET A 1 -3.05 92.81 25.86
CA MET A 1 -2.88 91.47 26.44
C MET A 1 -3.45 90.45 25.44
N ALA A 2 -2.59 89.76 24.72
CA ALA A 2 -2.97 88.81 23.70
C ALA A 2 -2.61 87.42 24.21
N PHE A 3 -3.60 86.58 24.42
CA PHE A 3 -3.43 85.19 24.81
C PHE A 3 -3.30 84.30 23.52
N ARG A 4 -2.16 83.68 23.34
CA ARG A 4 -1.93 82.64 22.31
C ARG A 4 -2.26 81.29 22.89
N LEU A 5 -3.19 80.56 22.25
CA LEU A 5 -3.48 79.16 22.50
C LEU A 5 -2.54 78.27 21.65
N PRO A 6 -2.05 77.12 22.19
CA PRO A 6 -1.19 76.21 21.45
C PRO A 6 -2.00 75.29 20.56
N ILE A 7 -1.46 75.08 19.34
CA ILE A 7 -1.97 74.14 18.34
C ILE A 7 -1.59 72.72 18.77
N LYS A 8 -2.58 71.84 18.93
CA LYS A 8 -2.36 70.40 19.14
C LYS A 8 -2.03 69.68 17.78
N THR A 9 -0.82 69.19 17.66
CA THR A 9 -0.37 68.32 16.57
C THR A 9 -1.10 66.99 16.63
N GLY A 10 -1.77 66.62 15.54
CA GLY A 10 -2.47 65.37 15.38
C GLY A 10 -1.49 64.21 15.25
N MET A 11 -1.75 63.19 16.02
CA MET A 11 -1.01 61.92 16.04
C MET A 11 -1.52 61.04 14.91
N ALA A 12 -0.67 60.79 13.93
CA ALA A 12 -0.97 59.87 12.80
C ALA A 12 -0.99 58.43 13.33
N MET A 13 -2.15 57.77 13.26
CA MET A 13 -2.32 56.37 13.52
C MET A 13 -1.76 55.57 12.32
N GLY A 14 -0.61 54.96 12.52
CA GLY A 14 -0.06 53.98 11.59
C GLY A 14 -0.91 52.73 11.54
N ARG A 15 -1.54 52.44 10.39
CA ARG A 15 -2.23 51.17 10.12
C ARG A 15 -1.18 50.15 9.82
N THR A 16 -0.89 49.25 10.77
CA THR A 16 -0.13 48.03 10.51
C THR A 16 -0.99 47.07 9.68
N ALA A 17 -0.65 46.92 8.41
CA ALA A 17 -1.21 45.87 7.56
C ALA A 17 -0.69 44.53 8.06
N GLY A 18 -1.54 43.75 8.73
CA GLY A 18 -1.27 42.40 9.10
C GLY A 18 -1.14 41.54 7.82
N ALA A 19 0.08 41.07 7.53
CA ALA A 19 0.30 40.07 6.47
C ALA A 19 -0.43 38.78 6.85
N ALA A 20 -1.53 38.50 6.14
CA ALA A 20 -2.21 37.21 6.25
C ALA A 20 -1.25 36.12 5.69
N SER A 21 -0.71 35.32 6.60
CA SER A 21 0.05 34.13 6.24
C SER A 21 -0.89 33.15 5.53
N ILE A 22 -0.77 33.05 4.23
CA ILE A 22 -1.44 32.01 3.43
C ILE A 22 -0.76 30.69 3.81
N ARG A 23 -1.38 29.94 4.72
CA ARG A 23 -1.01 28.55 4.95
C ARG A 23 -1.38 27.76 3.69
N ASN A 24 -0.42 27.50 2.84
CA ASN A 24 -0.57 26.51 1.77
C ASN A 24 -0.85 25.17 2.43
N PHE A 25 -2.10 24.74 2.44
CA PHE A 25 -2.47 23.36 2.68
C PHE A 25 -2.00 22.58 1.47
N HIS A 26 -0.77 22.09 1.51
CA HIS A 26 -0.38 20.98 0.67
C HIS A 26 -1.15 19.78 1.23
N ALA A 27 -2.26 19.43 0.60
CA ALA A 27 -2.82 18.09 0.75
C ALA A 27 -1.68 17.13 0.42
N ALA A 28 -1.18 16.42 1.41
CA ALA A 28 -0.21 15.36 1.18
C ALA A 28 -0.91 14.37 0.24
N ILE A 29 -0.47 14.32 -1.02
CA ILE A 29 -0.87 13.26 -1.93
C ILE A 29 -0.40 11.98 -1.25
N PRO A 30 -1.29 11.00 -0.98
CA PRO A 30 -0.87 9.74 -0.38
C PRO A 30 0.24 9.16 -1.26
N THR A 31 1.44 9.10 -0.69
CA THR A 31 2.62 8.58 -1.39
C THR A 31 2.67 7.07 -1.18
N PHE A 32 1.73 6.34 -1.80
CA PHE A 32 1.85 4.89 -1.90
C PHE A 32 3.19 4.53 -2.51
N VAL A 33 3.65 3.32 -2.21
CA VAL A 33 4.77 2.71 -2.90
C VAL A 33 4.64 2.90 -4.42
N LYS A 34 5.72 3.32 -5.06
CA LYS A 34 5.79 3.65 -6.49
C LYS A 34 7.01 3.05 -7.16
N ALA A 35 7.05 3.12 -8.47
CA ALA A 35 8.21 2.69 -9.24
C ALA A 35 9.50 3.36 -8.75
N GLY A 36 10.53 2.56 -8.54
CA GLY A 36 11.83 2.95 -8.00
C GLY A 36 12.00 2.74 -6.50
N ASP A 37 10.92 2.61 -5.73
CA ASP A 37 11.00 2.38 -4.30
C ASP A 37 11.52 0.96 -4.01
N ALA A 38 12.33 0.83 -2.95
CA ALA A 38 12.82 -0.46 -2.49
C ALA A 38 11.75 -1.18 -1.65
N LEU A 39 11.73 -2.51 -1.69
CA LEU A 39 10.91 -3.29 -0.76
C LEU A 39 11.41 -3.15 0.68
N PRO A 40 10.51 -3.21 1.67
CA PRO A 40 10.88 -3.28 3.08
C PRO A 40 11.84 -4.45 3.35
N ASN A 41 13.03 -4.15 3.90
CA ASN A 41 14.03 -5.17 4.22
C ASN A 41 13.85 -5.69 5.65
N LYS A 42 12.75 -6.42 5.88
CA LYS A 42 12.39 -6.99 7.17
C LYS A 42 11.75 -8.37 7.01
N ALA A 43 12.10 -9.29 7.88
CA ALA A 43 11.52 -10.63 7.97
C ALA A 43 10.25 -10.61 8.85
N VAL A 44 9.19 -9.92 8.39
CA VAL A 44 7.93 -9.72 9.13
C VAL A 44 6.77 -10.54 8.57
N LEU A 45 6.86 -10.95 7.30
CA LEU A 45 5.89 -11.85 6.69
C LEU A 45 6.08 -13.28 7.21
N VAL A 46 5.02 -14.07 7.19
CA VAL A 46 5.03 -15.46 7.65
C VAL A 46 4.46 -16.39 6.58
N GLU A 47 5.06 -17.57 6.41
CA GLU A 47 4.62 -18.60 5.46
C GLU A 47 4.35 -19.90 6.18
N ASP A 48 3.21 -20.53 5.96
CA ASP A 48 2.75 -21.79 6.54
C ASP A 48 2.65 -21.84 8.06
N SER A 49 3.53 -21.14 8.77
CA SER A 49 3.55 -21.08 10.22
C SER A 49 4.12 -19.76 10.74
N PRO A 50 3.78 -19.31 11.96
CA PRO A 50 4.29 -18.05 12.51
C PRO A 50 5.81 -18.03 12.70
N GLY A 51 6.46 -19.19 12.81
CA GLY A 51 7.91 -19.33 12.97
C GLY A 51 8.67 -19.20 11.64
N ASN A 52 8.03 -19.41 10.52
CA ASN A 52 8.66 -19.31 9.21
C ASN A 52 8.56 -17.87 8.68
N LYS A 53 9.57 -17.06 8.99
CA LYS A 53 9.65 -15.65 8.62
C LYS A 53 10.22 -15.49 7.21
N VAL A 54 9.62 -14.58 6.44
CA VAL A 54 10.02 -14.27 5.06
C VAL A 54 10.35 -12.79 4.94
N ASN A 55 11.48 -12.50 4.26
CA ASN A 55 11.92 -11.17 3.88
C ASN A 55 11.89 -11.04 2.35
N LEU A 56 10.88 -10.38 1.80
CA LEU A 56 10.71 -10.26 0.35
C LEU A 56 11.82 -9.47 -0.34
N ALA A 57 12.46 -8.52 0.35
CA ALA A 57 13.58 -7.78 -0.24
C ALA A 57 14.79 -8.72 -0.48
N GLU A 58 15.02 -9.70 0.38
CA GLU A 58 16.07 -10.69 0.21
C GLU A 58 15.69 -11.79 -0.80
N GLU A 59 14.44 -12.27 -0.74
CA GLU A 59 13.93 -13.28 -1.68
C GLU A 59 14.01 -12.81 -3.13
N LEU A 60 13.74 -11.52 -3.38
CA LEU A 60 13.68 -10.91 -4.71
C LEU A 60 14.95 -10.16 -5.12
N LYS A 61 16.02 -10.24 -4.33
CA LYS A 61 17.31 -9.64 -4.66
C LYS A 61 17.90 -10.30 -5.92
N GLY A 62 18.18 -9.48 -6.94
CA GLY A 62 18.71 -9.95 -8.24
C GLY A 62 17.70 -10.74 -9.07
N LYS A 63 16.41 -10.73 -8.71
CA LYS A 63 15.37 -11.49 -9.38
C LYS A 63 14.21 -10.62 -9.84
N LYS A 64 13.39 -11.18 -10.73
CA LYS A 64 12.05 -10.69 -11.04
C LYS A 64 11.05 -11.31 -10.09
N GLY A 65 9.99 -10.60 -9.79
CA GLY A 65 8.88 -11.13 -9.01
C GLY A 65 7.61 -10.29 -9.10
N LEU A 66 6.56 -10.87 -8.56
CA LEU A 66 5.24 -10.27 -8.49
C LEU A 66 4.71 -10.41 -7.07
N ILE A 67 4.27 -9.30 -6.46
CA ILE A 67 3.60 -9.30 -5.16
C ILE A 67 2.14 -8.92 -5.38
N ILE A 68 1.23 -9.83 -5.06
CA ILE A 68 -0.22 -9.66 -5.15
C ILE A 68 -0.74 -9.40 -3.74
N GLY A 69 -1.24 -8.19 -3.47
CA GLY A 69 -1.82 -7.84 -2.19
C GLY A 69 -3.35 -7.86 -2.22
N VAL A 70 -3.94 -8.38 -1.17
CA VAL A 70 -5.39 -8.49 -1.05
C VAL A 70 -5.91 -8.04 0.32
N PRO A 71 -7.13 -7.47 0.40
CA PRO A 71 -7.72 -7.02 1.67
C PRO A 71 -7.92 -8.12 2.70
N ALA A 72 -8.41 -9.29 2.30
CA ALA A 72 -8.63 -10.38 3.23
C ALA A 72 -8.70 -11.74 2.52
N ALA A 73 -8.08 -12.76 3.13
CA ALA A 73 -8.31 -14.15 2.77
C ALA A 73 -9.81 -14.50 2.83
N PHE A 74 -10.25 -15.41 2.00
CA PHE A 74 -11.63 -15.90 1.88
C PHE A 74 -12.69 -14.85 1.50
N SER A 75 -12.34 -13.57 1.35
CA SER A 75 -13.34 -12.57 0.88
C SER A 75 -13.71 -12.81 -0.59
N PRO A 76 -14.95 -12.51 -1.01
CA PRO A 76 -15.43 -12.86 -2.36
C PRO A 76 -14.60 -12.28 -3.50
N GLY A 77 -14.25 -10.99 -3.46
CA GLY A 77 -13.44 -10.33 -4.49
C GLY A 77 -12.04 -10.91 -4.61
N CYS A 78 -11.43 -11.30 -3.48
CA CYS A 78 -10.11 -11.92 -3.45
C CYS A 78 -10.15 -13.37 -3.97
N SER A 79 -11.15 -14.15 -3.53
CA SER A 79 -11.22 -15.59 -3.77
C SER A 79 -11.85 -15.97 -5.11
N ASN A 80 -12.81 -15.14 -5.63
CA ASN A 80 -13.55 -15.49 -6.83
C ASN A 80 -13.07 -14.75 -8.10
N SER A 81 -12.34 -13.64 -7.91
CA SER A 81 -11.93 -12.77 -9.03
C SER A 81 -10.44 -12.51 -9.08
N HIS A 82 -9.89 -11.79 -8.10
CA HIS A 82 -8.52 -11.25 -8.16
C HIS A 82 -7.46 -12.36 -8.23
N VAL A 83 -7.34 -13.21 -7.21
CA VAL A 83 -6.33 -14.28 -7.18
C VAL A 83 -6.54 -15.31 -8.30
N PRO A 84 -7.79 -15.76 -8.59
CA PRO A 84 -8.04 -16.63 -9.74
C PRO A 84 -7.66 -16.03 -11.10
N SER A 85 -7.70 -14.70 -11.26
CA SER A 85 -7.24 -14.06 -12.51
C SER A 85 -5.77 -14.33 -12.76
N TYR A 86 -4.93 -14.29 -11.71
CA TYR A 86 -3.51 -14.61 -11.80
C TYR A 86 -3.26 -16.11 -12.00
N ILE A 87 -3.91 -16.96 -11.19
CA ILE A 87 -3.75 -18.42 -11.27
C ILE A 87 -4.02 -18.95 -12.70
N LYS A 88 -4.99 -18.34 -13.39
CA LYS A 88 -5.39 -18.74 -14.75
C LYS A 88 -4.62 -18.01 -15.85
N HIS A 89 -3.81 -17.02 -15.51
CA HIS A 89 -3.14 -16.20 -16.52
C HIS A 89 -1.94 -16.93 -17.13
N PRO A 90 -1.84 -17.04 -18.47
CA PRO A 90 -0.77 -17.78 -19.12
C PRO A 90 0.63 -17.19 -18.84
N GLU A 91 0.73 -15.86 -18.68
CA GLU A 91 1.99 -15.16 -18.44
C GLU A 91 2.45 -15.21 -16.97
N LEU A 92 1.68 -15.80 -16.05
CA LEU A 92 2.09 -15.90 -14.65
C LEU A 92 3.43 -16.61 -14.48
N LYS A 93 3.67 -17.63 -15.29
CA LYS A 93 4.93 -18.42 -15.31
C LYS A 93 6.18 -17.58 -15.61
N ASP A 94 6.00 -16.44 -16.32
CA ASP A 94 7.08 -15.54 -16.74
C ASP A 94 7.24 -14.32 -15.80
N ALA A 95 6.38 -14.23 -14.76
CA ALA A 95 6.40 -13.15 -13.77
C ALA A 95 7.55 -13.27 -12.74
N GLY A 96 8.31 -14.37 -12.75
CA GLY A 96 9.33 -14.67 -11.74
C GLY A 96 8.75 -15.28 -10.47
N ASP A 97 9.32 -14.97 -9.31
CA ASP A 97 8.82 -15.46 -8.01
C ASP A 97 7.52 -14.71 -7.66
N VAL A 98 6.41 -15.43 -7.42
CA VAL A 98 5.09 -14.84 -7.18
C VAL A 98 4.65 -15.04 -5.74
N PHE A 99 4.26 -13.94 -5.09
CA PHE A 99 3.83 -13.92 -3.69
C PHE A 99 2.43 -13.31 -3.55
N LEU A 100 1.60 -13.96 -2.74
CA LEU A 100 0.28 -13.47 -2.35
C LEU A 100 0.35 -13.02 -0.88
N VAL A 101 0.05 -11.76 -0.61
CA VAL A 101 0.16 -11.15 0.73
C VAL A 101 -1.21 -10.66 1.20
N SER A 102 -1.52 -10.93 2.47
CA SER A 102 -2.69 -10.35 3.14
C SER A 102 -2.43 -10.14 4.64
N VAL A 103 -3.10 -9.14 5.22
CA VAL A 103 -3.11 -8.91 6.67
C VAL A 103 -3.99 -9.99 7.34
N ASN A 104 -3.45 -11.19 7.39
CA ASN A 104 -4.01 -12.39 8.02
C ASN A 104 -2.85 -13.17 8.67
N ASP A 105 -3.18 -14.08 9.58
CA ASP A 105 -2.19 -14.99 10.16
C ASP A 105 -1.78 -16.12 9.19
N ALA A 106 -0.69 -16.81 9.53
CA ALA A 106 -0.11 -17.86 8.69
C ALA A 106 -1.06 -19.03 8.44
N PHE A 107 -1.88 -19.40 9.42
CA PHE A 107 -2.77 -20.57 9.32
C PHE A 107 -3.94 -20.30 8.37
N VAL A 108 -4.54 -19.10 8.49
CA VAL A 108 -5.58 -18.64 7.56
C VAL A 108 -5.04 -18.55 6.14
N MET A 109 -3.84 -17.98 5.95
CA MET A 109 -3.24 -17.84 4.64
C MET A 109 -2.91 -19.18 4.00
N LYS A 110 -2.37 -20.12 4.77
CA LYS A 110 -2.11 -21.49 4.32
C LYS A 110 -3.39 -22.18 3.84
N ALA A 111 -4.40 -22.24 4.68
CA ALA A 111 -5.67 -22.90 4.35
C ALA A 111 -6.34 -22.26 3.12
N TRP A 112 -6.29 -20.93 3.03
CA TRP A 112 -6.84 -20.22 1.88
C TRP A 112 -6.04 -20.48 0.59
N GLY A 113 -4.72 -20.44 0.64
CA GLY A 113 -3.84 -20.77 -0.49
C GLY A 113 -4.07 -22.19 -1.02
N GLU A 114 -4.23 -23.17 -0.13
CA GLU A 114 -4.58 -24.55 -0.47
C GLU A 114 -5.93 -24.63 -1.17
N SER A 115 -6.95 -23.92 -0.65
CA SER A 115 -8.31 -23.87 -1.23
C SER A 115 -8.34 -23.29 -2.64
N LEU A 116 -7.46 -22.34 -2.94
CA LEU A 116 -7.31 -21.73 -4.26
C LEU A 116 -6.44 -22.53 -5.21
N GLY A 117 -5.66 -23.49 -4.71
CA GLY A 117 -4.64 -24.17 -5.48
C GLY A 117 -3.43 -23.27 -5.84
N ALA A 118 -3.18 -22.23 -5.05
CA ALA A 118 -2.16 -21.21 -5.31
C ALA A 118 -0.75 -21.81 -5.48
N GLY A 119 -0.37 -22.75 -4.62
CA GLY A 119 0.93 -23.44 -4.72
C GLY A 119 1.13 -24.21 -6.03
N LYS A 120 0.06 -24.80 -6.59
CA LYS A 120 0.13 -25.48 -7.89
C LYS A 120 0.36 -24.52 -9.06
N ALA A 121 -0.03 -23.26 -8.89
CA ALA A 121 0.21 -22.18 -9.84
C ALA A 121 1.57 -21.49 -9.63
N GLY A 122 2.38 -21.93 -8.66
CA GLY A 122 3.68 -21.32 -8.35
C GLY A 122 3.58 -20.06 -7.47
N ILE A 123 2.45 -19.83 -6.81
CA ILE A 123 2.23 -18.67 -5.93
C ILE A 123 2.51 -19.07 -4.48
N ARG A 124 3.46 -18.42 -3.84
CA ARG A 124 3.72 -18.52 -2.39
C ARG A 124 2.75 -17.61 -1.63
N VAL A 125 2.21 -18.11 -0.53
CA VAL A 125 1.11 -17.43 0.19
C VAL A 125 1.59 -17.00 1.57
N LEU A 126 1.65 -15.68 1.80
CA LEU A 126 2.26 -15.07 2.97
C LEU A 126 1.23 -14.31 3.80
N GLY A 127 1.33 -14.42 5.12
CA GLY A 127 0.59 -13.60 6.08
C GLY A 127 1.40 -12.39 6.52
N ASP A 128 0.73 -11.27 6.74
CA ASP A 128 1.24 -10.07 7.40
C ASP A 128 0.44 -9.80 8.68
N PRO A 129 0.59 -10.62 9.74
CA PRO A 129 -0.33 -10.63 10.88
C PRO A 129 -0.37 -9.31 11.66
N THR A 130 0.68 -8.51 11.60
CA THR A 130 0.79 -7.21 12.27
C THR A 130 0.58 -6.03 11.33
N ALA A 131 0.34 -6.29 10.05
CA ALA A 131 0.29 -5.29 8.99
C ALA A 131 1.58 -4.44 8.87
N GLU A 132 2.72 -4.97 9.32
CA GLU A 132 3.97 -4.20 9.32
C GLU A 132 4.51 -4.00 7.90
N PHE A 133 4.55 -5.07 7.09
CA PHE A 133 4.94 -4.98 5.69
C PHE A 133 4.01 -4.06 4.90
N THR A 134 2.71 -4.22 5.10
CA THR A 134 1.67 -3.43 4.42
C THR A 134 1.77 -1.95 4.76
N LYS A 135 2.01 -1.60 6.02
CA LYS A 135 2.18 -0.21 6.48
C LYS A 135 3.46 0.43 5.94
N GLU A 136 4.57 -0.31 5.87
CA GLU A 136 5.81 0.24 5.32
C GLU A 136 5.71 0.59 3.82
N LEU A 137 4.79 -0.04 3.11
CA LEU A 137 4.46 0.30 1.72
C LEU A 137 3.40 1.41 1.59
N ASP A 138 2.86 1.91 2.71
CA ASP A 138 1.73 2.85 2.77
C ASP A 138 0.48 2.30 2.04
N LEU A 139 0.28 0.98 2.14
CA LEU A 139 -0.80 0.24 1.48
C LEU A 139 -1.86 -0.28 2.47
N ASP A 140 -1.83 0.15 3.72
CA ASP A 140 -2.88 -0.18 4.68
C ASP A 140 -4.09 0.76 4.59
N PHE A 141 -5.20 0.29 5.10
CA PHE A 141 -6.42 1.10 5.31
C PHE A 141 -7.19 0.60 6.53
N ASP A 142 -8.02 1.47 7.08
CA ASP A 142 -8.92 1.09 8.17
C ASP A 142 -10.06 0.20 7.66
N GLY A 143 -9.93 -1.09 7.87
CA GLY A 143 -10.92 -2.11 7.56
C GLY A 143 -11.82 -2.48 8.74
N SER A 144 -11.78 -1.74 9.84
CA SER A 144 -12.42 -2.14 11.12
C SER A 144 -13.92 -2.40 11.00
N ALA A 145 -14.63 -1.62 10.17
CA ALA A 145 -16.07 -1.77 9.98
C ALA A 145 -16.47 -3.08 9.29
N ILE A 146 -15.57 -3.68 8.51
CA ILE A 146 -15.88 -4.89 7.70
C ILE A 146 -15.08 -6.09 8.18
N PHE A 147 -13.79 -5.88 8.52
CA PHE A 147 -12.84 -6.94 8.79
C PHE A 147 -12.35 -6.97 10.24
N GLY A 148 -12.83 -6.05 11.08
CA GLY A 148 -12.49 -5.96 12.50
C GLY A 148 -11.11 -5.37 12.81
N GLY A 149 -10.42 -4.78 11.82
CA GLY A 149 -9.11 -4.18 12.00
C GLY A 149 -8.46 -3.68 10.72
N PRO A 150 -7.21 -3.21 10.77
CA PRO A 150 -6.49 -2.72 9.59
C PRO A 150 -6.34 -3.84 8.55
N ARG A 151 -6.36 -3.47 7.28
CA ARG A 151 -6.18 -4.36 6.13
C ARG A 151 -5.28 -3.73 5.09
N GLY A 152 -4.74 -4.57 4.21
CA GLY A 152 -4.05 -4.11 3.01
C GLY A 152 -5.05 -3.71 1.92
N LYS A 153 -4.71 -2.69 1.16
CA LYS A 153 -5.39 -2.39 -0.11
C LYS A 153 -5.25 -3.59 -1.05
N ARG A 154 -6.05 -3.60 -2.10
CA ARG A 154 -5.77 -4.51 -3.21
C ARG A 154 -4.75 -3.88 -4.13
N TYR A 155 -3.70 -4.64 -4.47
CA TYR A 155 -2.62 -4.17 -5.33
C TYR A 155 -1.92 -5.31 -6.04
N ALA A 156 -1.11 -4.94 -7.03
CA ALA A 156 -0.06 -5.77 -7.59
C ALA A 156 1.21 -4.93 -7.78
N LEU A 157 2.34 -5.45 -7.34
CA LEU A 157 3.66 -4.84 -7.52
C LEU A 157 4.51 -5.75 -8.39
N VAL A 158 4.97 -5.25 -9.52
CA VAL A 158 6.00 -5.91 -10.32
C VAL A 158 7.36 -5.51 -9.77
N ILE A 159 8.18 -6.49 -9.45
CA ILE A 159 9.48 -6.28 -8.80
C ILE A 159 10.62 -6.69 -9.72
N GLU A 160 11.68 -5.92 -9.69
CA GLU A 160 12.95 -6.23 -10.35
C GLU A 160 14.11 -5.85 -9.42
N ASP A 161 14.94 -6.83 -9.07
CA ASP A 161 16.10 -6.65 -8.15
C ASP A 161 15.71 -5.98 -6.82
N GLY A 162 14.66 -6.46 -6.15
CA GLY A 162 14.20 -5.95 -4.86
C GLY A 162 13.58 -4.55 -4.90
N LYS A 163 13.35 -3.98 -6.09
CA LYS A 163 12.73 -2.67 -6.29
C LYS A 163 11.42 -2.80 -7.05
N VAL A 164 10.50 -1.92 -6.74
CA VAL A 164 9.22 -1.82 -7.45
C VAL A 164 9.48 -1.26 -8.86
N LYS A 165 9.15 -2.05 -9.88
CA LYS A 165 9.18 -1.63 -11.29
C LYS A 165 7.89 -0.94 -11.69
N SER A 166 6.75 -1.48 -11.26
CA SER A 166 5.43 -0.87 -11.41
C SER A 166 4.53 -1.21 -10.24
N ALA A 167 3.65 -0.28 -9.88
CA ALA A 167 2.67 -0.44 -8.82
C ALA A 167 1.26 -0.22 -9.38
N HIS A 168 0.39 -1.18 -9.16
CA HIS A 168 -1.01 -1.19 -9.57
C HIS A 168 -1.87 -1.29 -8.31
N VAL A 169 -2.25 -0.15 -7.75
CA VAL A 169 -2.98 -0.06 -6.48
C VAL A 169 -4.41 0.39 -6.75
N GLU A 170 -5.39 -0.34 -6.24
CA GLU A 170 -6.80 0.03 -6.39
C GLU A 170 -7.11 1.31 -5.60
N PRO A 171 -7.65 2.34 -6.26
CA PRO A 171 -7.86 3.65 -5.63
C PRO A 171 -8.93 3.64 -4.54
N ASP A 172 -9.87 2.70 -4.60
CA ASP A 172 -10.96 2.50 -3.64
C ASP A 172 -10.64 1.42 -2.58
N ASN A 173 -9.36 1.02 -2.44
CA ASN A 173 -8.81 -0.01 -1.56
C ASN A 173 -9.19 -1.46 -1.94
N THR A 174 -10.36 -1.73 -2.46
CA THR A 174 -10.92 -3.09 -2.63
C THR A 174 -11.38 -3.43 -4.04
N GLY A 175 -11.35 -2.47 -4.97
CA GLY A 175 -11.72 -2.66 -6.37
C GLY A 175 -10.93 -3.75 -7.08
N THR A 176 -11.41 -4.15 -8.24
CA THR A 176 -10.80 -5.18 -9.09
C THR A 176 -10.67 -4.65 -10.52
N ASN A 177 -9.88 -3.60 -10.69
CA ASN A 177 -9.72 -2.89 -11.96
C ASN A 177 -8.26 -2.89 -12.41
N VAL A 178 -7.42 -2.04 -11.78
CA VAL A 178 -6.04 -1.80 -12.22
C VAL A 178 -5.07 -2.90 -11.78
N SER A 179 -5.41 -3.66 -10.74
CA SER A 179 -4.57 -4.70 -10.16
C SER A 179 -4.88 -6.12 -10.67
N MET A 180 -5.80 -6.26 -11.62
CA MET A 180 -6.13 -7.55 -12.23
C MET A 180 -4.99 -8.06 -13.11
N ALA A 181 -4.89 -9.38 -13.27
CA ALA A 181 -3.79 -10.02 -14.00
C ALA A 181 -3.63 -9.52 -15.44
N ASP A 182 -4.73 -9.28 -16.17
CA ASP A 182 -4.73 -8.74 -17.53
C ASP A 182 -4.21 -7.30 -17.62
N LYS A 183 -4.20 -6.55 -16.52
CA LYS A 183 -3.64 -5.19 -16.45
C LYS A 183 -2.17 -5.16 -16.05
N VAL A 184 -1.71 -6.22 -15.40
CA VAL A 184 -0.37 -6.30 -14.81
C VAL A 184 0.58 -7.15 -15.65
N LEU A 185 0.07 -8.20 -16.25
CA LEU A 185 0.86 -9.17 -17.01
C LEU A 185 0.72 -8.99 -18.54
N GLY A 186 -0.34 -8.33 -18.99
CA GLY A 186 -0.59 -8.04 -20.42
C GLY A 186 -1.55 -9.00 -21.09
#